data_46c516f8c237abbda1ab01641069c336
#
_entry.id   46c516f8c237abbda1ab01641069c336
#
_cell.length_a   1.000
_cell.length_b   1.000
_cell.length_c   1.000
_cell.angle_alpha   90.00
_cell.angle_beta   90.00
_cell.angle_gamma   90.00
#
_symmetry.space_group_name_H-M   'P 1'
#
loop_
_entity.id
_entity.type
_entity.pdbx_description
1 polymer ?
#
loop_
_entity_poly.entity_id
_entity_poly.type
_entity_poly.pdbx_seq_one_letter_code
_entity_poly.pdbx_strand_id
1 'polypeptide(L)'
;SSAASDVYKRQQKLRFPNKDFTVLGDLKAINLYGEQLCRDGGKMITIVEGELDALSLSQCFNNKWDVVSVPSGSTSAKKAVAKSIEWLSKYDSIVLMFDNDEQGQKAAIECASILPPNKAKIAKLPLKDASEMLQAGRTEELINAVWAAKVYRPDGIVAGSDMWEIITTDDEKQAVPYPYSGMQEKTGGCRKGEIVTITAGSGIG
;
A
#
# COMPACT_ATOMS: atom_id res chain seq x y z
N SER A 1 -14.10 -22.59 -24.61
CA SER A 1 -14.43 -22.54 -23.16
C SER A 1 -13.95 -23.75 -22.37
N SER A 2 -13.52 -24.82 -23.02
CA SER A 2 -13.08 -26.07 -22.36
C SER A 2 -11.63 -26.01 -21.84
N ALA A 3 -10.75 -25.26 -22.47
CA ALA A 3 -9.32 -25.23 -22.11
C ALA A 3 -9.03 -24.47 -20.79
N ALA A 4 -9.77 -23.42 -20.49
CA ALA A 4 -9.59 -22.65 -19.25
C ALA A 4 -10.01 -23.45 -18.00
N SER A 5 -11.05 -24.27 -18.12
CA SER A 5 -11.51 -25.14 -17.04
C SER A 5 -10.50 -26.23 -16.66
N ASP A 6 -9.66 -26.66 -17.60
CA ASP A 6 -8.74 -27.78 -17.38
C ASP A 6 -7.44 -27.38 -16.67
N VAL A 7 -7.00 -26.13 -16.79
CA VAL A 7 -5.82 -25.59 -16.11
C VAL A 7 -6.08 -25.49 -14.59
N TYR A 8 -7.28 -25.10 -14.19
CA TYR A 8 -7.65 -24.93 -12.76
C TYR A 8 -7.94 -26.23 -12.03
N LYS A 9 -8.31 -27.29 -12.72
CA LYS A 9 -8.51 -28.61 -12.13
C LYS A 9 -7.21 -29.30 -11.70
N ARG A 10 -6.05 -28.75 -12.04
CA ARG A 10 -4.74 -29.33 -11.79
C ARG A 10 -4.04 -28.81 -10.53
N GLN A 11 -4.63 -27.84 -9.84
CA GLN A 11 -4.03 -27.26 -8.64
C GLN A 11 -5.00 -27.34 -7.47
N GLN A 12 -4.50 -27.83 -6.36
CA GLN A 12 -5.24 -27.89 -5.10
C GLN A 12 -4.31 -27.47 -3.96
N LYS A 13 -4.76 -26.52 -3.13
CA LYS A 13 -4.10 -26.15 -1.90
C LYS A 13 -4.86 -26.80 -0.75
N LEU A 14 -4.23 -27.75 -0.10
CA LEU A 14 -4.79 -28.49 1.03
C LEU A 14 -4.28 -27.87 2.32
N ARG A 15 -5.19 -27.51 3.22
CA ARG A 15 -4.89 -27.03 4.57
C ARG A 15 -5.17 -28.13 5.57
N PHE A 16 -4.19 -28.46 6.39
CA PHE A 16 -4.32 -29.42 7.49
C PHE A 16 -4.71 -28.73 8.81
N PRO A 17 -5.26 -29.47 9.79
CA PRO A 17 -5.67 -28.91 11.08
C PRO A 17 -4.53 -28.24 11.86
N ASN A 18 -3.29 -28.69 11.67
CA ASN A 18 -2.07 -28.12 12.29
C ASN A 18 -1.56 -26.85 11.58
N LYS A 19 -2.34 -26.25 10.69
CA LYS A 19 -2.02 -25.09 9.84
C LYS A 19 -0.96 -25.35 8.76
N ASP A 20 -0.53 -26.58 8.55
CA ASP A 20 0.31 -26.93 7.40
C ASP A 20 -0.48 -26.88 6.09
N PHE A 21 0.25 -26.62 5.01
CA PHE A 21 -0.31 -26.57 3.66
C PHE A 21 0.45 -27.51 2.74
N THR A 22 -0.29 -28.20 1.90
CA THR A 22 0.28 -28.93 0.76
C THR A 22 -0.39 -28.46 -0.51
N VAL A 23 0.41 -28.25 -1.55
CA VAL A 23 -0.10 -27.86 -2.87
C VAL A 23 0.14 -29.00 -3.83
N LEU A 24 -0.93 -29.47 -4.46
CA LEU A 24 -0.90 -30.45 -5.54
C LEU A 24 -0.96 -29.71 -6.89
N GLY A 25 -0.05 -30.03 -7.80
CA GLY A 25 0.02 -29.43 -9.12
C GLY A 25 1.22 -28.51 -9.34
N ASP A 26 1.24 -27.79 -10.46
CA ASP A 26 2.36 -26.92 -10.84
C ASP A 26 2.27 -25.54 -10.17
N LEU A 27 3.11 -25.35 -9.15
CA LEU A 27 3.25 -24.08 -8.43
C LEU A 27 3.75 -22.93 -9.32
N LYS A 28 4.48 -23.23 -10.40
CA LYS A 28 5.04 -22.19 -11.28
C LYS A 28 3.98 -21.57 -12.19
N ALA A 29 2.89 -22.28 -12.43
CA ALA A 29 1.77 -21.79 -13.25
C ALA A 29 0.71 -21.03 -12.45
N ILE A 30 0.86 -20.90 -11.12
CA ILE A 30 -0.12 -20.24 -10.26
C ILE A 30 -0.10 -18.74 -10.51
N ASN A 31 -1.26 -18.19 -10.87
CA ASN A 31 -1.59 -16.78 -10.86
C ASN A 31 -2.16 -16.37 -9.49
N LEU A 32 -2.65 -15.14 -9.37
CA LEU A 32 -3.37 -14.70 -8.16
C LEU A 32 -4.64 -15.54 -7.99
N TYR A 33 -4.92 -15.94 -6.76
CA TYR A 33 -6.16 -16.69 -6.47
C TYR A 33 -7.38 -15.81 -6.74
N GLY A 34 -8.35 -16.32 -7.47
CA GLY A 34 -9.54 -15.57 -7.87
C GLY A 34 -9.42 -14.79 -9.17
N GLU A 35 -8.22 -14.67 -9.77
CA GLU A 35 -7.99 -13.90 -11.01
C GLU A 35 -8.95 -14.32 -12.14
N GLN A 36 -9.23 -15.61 -12.26
CA GLN A 36 -10.13 -16.15 -13.28
C GLN A 36 -11.61 -15.74 -13.11
N LEU A 37 -11.99 -15.25 -11.93
CA LEU A 37 -13.35 -14.79 -11.63
C LEU A 37 -13.48 -13.28 -11.81
N CYS A 38 -12.37 -12.58 -11.92
CA CYS A 38 -12.31 -11.15 -12.06
C CYS A 38 -12.46 -10.71 -13.52
N ARG A 39 -12.78 -9.45 -13.70
CA ARG A 39 -12.84 -8.80 -15.01
C ARG A 39 -11.45 -8.60 -15.61
N ASP A 40 -11.38 -8.40 -16.92
CA ASP A 40 -10.13 -8.04 -17.59
C ASP A 40 -9.89 -6.50 -17.51
N GLY A 41 -9.85 -5.98 -16.26
CA GLY A 41 -9.69 -4.57 -15.96
C GLY A 41 -10.95 -3.91 -15.37
N GLY A 42 -10.80 -2.70 -14.84
CA GLY A 42 -11.89 -1.97 -14.21
C GLY A 42 -11.43 -0.85 -13.28
N LYS A 43 -12.35 -0.30 -12.50
CA LYS A 43 -12.06 0.82 -11.61
C LYS A 43 -11.15 0.45 -10.44
N MET A 44 -11.34 -0.74 -9.87
CA MET A 44 -10.60 -1.14 -8.68
C MET A 44 -10.52 -2.66 -8.55
N ILE A 45 -9.36 -3.13 -8.11
CA ILE A 45 -9.12 -4.49 -7.64
C ILE A 45 -8.44 -4.44 -6.28
N THR A 46 -8.78 -5.38 -5.39
CA THR A 46 -8.12 -5.53 -4.09
C THR A 46 -7.32 -6.82 -4.05
N ILE A 47 -6.06 -6.73 -3.62
CA ILE A 47 -5.16 -7.86 -3.42
C ILE A 47 -4.98 -8.05 -1.92
N VAL A 48 -5.31 -9.24 -1.42
CA VAL A 48 -5.15 -9.63 -0.01
C VAL A 48 -4.12 -10.75 0.13
N GLU A 49 -3.74 -11.08 1.37
CA GLU A 49 -2.70 -12.08 1.61
C GLU A 49 -3.20 -13.51 1.48
N GLY A 50 -4.37 -13.82 2.05
CA GLY A 50 -4.91 -15.18 2.13
C GLY A 50 -6.16 -15.41 1.28
N GLU A 51 -6.39 -16.67 0.88
CA GLU A 51 -7.57 -17.04 0.11
C GLU A 51 -8.87 -16.81 0.92
N LEU A 52 -8.83 -17.05 2.24
CA LEU A 52 -9.99 -16.80 3.12
C LEU A 52 -10.28 -15.31 3.23
N ASP A 53 -9.24 -14.46 3.23
CA ASP A 53 -9.41 -13.01 3.24
C ASP A 53 -10.04 -12.51 1.95
N ALA A 54 -9.64 -13.09 0.80
CA ALA A 54 -10.27 -12.78 -0.47
C ALA A 54 -11.75 -13.13 -0.50
N LEU A 55 -12.11 -14.30 0.02
CA LEU A 55 -13.51 -14.72 0.12
C LEU A 55 -14.29 -13.83 1.09
N SER A 56 -13.72 -13.53 2.25
CA SER A 56 -14.33 -12.66 3.27
C SER A 56 -14.60 -11.27 2.74
N LEU A 57 -13.61 -10.64 2.10
CA LEU A 57 -13.77 -9.32 1.51
C LEU A 57 -14.75 -9.32 0.34
N SER A 58 -14.68 -10.33 -0.54
CA SER A 58 -15.62 -10.46 -1.66
C SER A 58 -17.06 -10.60 -1.17
N GLN A 59 -17.28 -11.37 -0.10
CA GLN A 59 -18.58 -11.48 0.57
C GLN A 59 -19.05 -10.12 1.10
N CYS A 60 -18.18 -9.34 1.77
CA CYS A 60 -18.50 -8.00 2.25
C CYS A 60 -18.89 -7.06 1.11
N PHE A 61 -18.28 -7.20 -0.05
CA PHE A 61 -18.62 -6.44 -1.26
C PHE A 61 -19.83 -6.99 -2.03
N ASN A 62 -20.50 -8.03 -1.52
CA ASN A 62 -21.57 -8.74 -2.25
C ASN A 62 -21.12 -9.19 -3.66
N ASN A 63 -19.87 -9.60 -3.80
CA ASN A 63 -19.22 -10.06 -5.05
C ASN A 63 -19.27 -9.02 -6.19
N LYS A 64 -19.35 -7.72 -5.86
CA LYS A 64 -19.44 -6.65 -6.87
C LYS A 64 -18.08 -6.09 -7.30
N TRP A 65 -17.07 -6.25 -6.47
CA TRP A 65 -15.71 -5.76 -6.70
C TRP A 65 -14.72 -6.90 -6.81
N ASP A 66 -13.74 -6.71 -7.66
CA ASP A 66 -12.74 -7.73 -7.93
C ASP A 66 -11.78 -7.84 -6.74
N VAL A 67 -11.64 -9.05 -6.21
CA VAL A 67 -10.77 -9.37 -5.09
C VAL A 67 -9.97 -10.61 -5.42
N VAL A 68 -8.68 -10.54 -5.19
CA VAL A 68 -7.73 -11.65 -5.40
C VAL A 68 -6.81 -11.80 -4.20
N SER A 69 -6.19 -12.96 -4.05
CA SER A 69 -5.13 -13.13 -3.06
C SER A 69 -3.84 -13.67 -3.66
N VAL A 70 -2.73 -13.45 -2.93
CA VAL A 70 -1.46 -14.06 -3.29
C VAL A 70 -1.46 -15.55 -2.92
N PRO A 71 -0.91 -16.42 -3.78
CA PRO A 71 -1.09 -17.87 -3.62
C PRO A 71 -0.29 -18.49 -2.46
N SER A 72 0.77 -17.84 -2.00
CA SER A 72 1.73 -18.40 -1.02
C SER A 72 2.12 -17.43 0.08
N GLY A 73 1.23 -16.52 0.44
CA GLY A 73 1.43 -15.53 1.51
C GLY A 73 2.41 -14.41 1.17
N SER A 74 2.66 -13.55 2.15
CA SER A 74 3.44 -12.31 2.02
C SER A 74 4.85 -12.49 1.45
N THR A 75 5.56 -13.54 1.83
CA THR A 75 6.95 -13.79 1.40
C THR A 75 7.12 -13.90 -0.13
N SER A 76 6.10 -14.39 -0.83
CA SER A 76 6.13 -14.57 -2.29
C SER A 76 5.24 -13.55 -3.03
N ALA A 77 4.60 -12.66 -2.31
CA ALA A 77 3.61 -11.72 -2.83
C ALA A 77 4.14 -10.88 -3.99
N LYS A 78 5.31 -10.26 -3.83
CA LYS A 78 5.96 -9.46 -4.88
C LYS A 78 6.12 -10.22 -6.18
N LYS A 79 6.52 -11.50 -6.11
CA LYS A 79 6.73 -12.35 -7.29
C LYS A 79 5.42 -12.70 -7.99
N ALA A 80 4.37 -12.98 -7.21
CA ALA A 80 3.03 -13.26 -7.73
C ALA A 80 2.41 -12.02 -8.38
N VAL A 81 2.51 -10.85 -7.74
CA VAL A 81 2.04 -9.58 -8.28
C VAL A 81 2.80 -9.20 -9.56
N ALA A 82 4.13 -9.35 -9.58
CA ALA A 82 4.94 -9.09 -10.77
C ALA A 82 4.53 -9.94 -11.97
N LYS A 83 4.13 -11.19 -11.74
CA LYS A 83 3.66 -12.10 -12.80
C LYS A 83 2.34 -11.65 -13.42
N SER A 84 1.44 -11.06 -12.64
CA SER A 84 0.13 -10.58 -13.08
C SER A 84 0.11 -9.07 -13.39
N ILE A 85 1.27 -8.40 -13.48
CA ILE A 85 1.35 -6.93 -13.55
C ILE A 85 0.66 -6.35 -14.79
N GLU A 86 0.75 -7.02 -15.94
CA GLU A 86 0.09 -6.58 -17.18
C GLU A 86 -1.43 -6.57 -17.03
N TRP A 87 -1.98 -7.62 -16.42
CA TRP A 87 -3.41 -7.71 -16.14
C TRP A 87 -3.83 -6.69 -15.07
N LEU A 88 -3.10 -6.59 -13.97
CA LEU A 88 -3.36 -5.62 -12.91
C LEU A 88 -3.31 -4.17 -13.40
N SER A 89 -2.45 -3.88 -14.38
CA SER A 89 -2.31 -2.54 -14.97
C SER A 89 -3.57 -2.05 -15.70
N LYS A 90 -4.50 -2.94 -16.04
CA LYS A 90 -5.78 -2.60 -16.66
C LYS A 90 -6.80 -2.02 -15.69
N TYR A 91 -6.53 -2.08 -14.38
CA TYR A 91 -7.34 -1.43 -13.35
C TYR A 91 -6.87 0.00 -13.10
N ASP A 92 -7.81 0.89 -12.77
CA ASP A 92 -7.50 2.28 -12.43
C ASP A 92 -6.86 2.39 -11.04
N SER A 93 -7.24 1.50 -10.12
CA SER A 93 -6.75 1.48 -8.75
C SER A 93 -6.53 0.03 -8.27
N ILE A 94 -5.39 -0.21 -7.65
CA ILE A 94 -4.99 -1.51 -7.09
C ILE A 94 -4.78 -1.31 -5.59
N VAL A 95 -5.66 -1.89 -4.78
CA VAL A 95 -5.59 -1.79 -3.32
C VAL A 95 -4.87 -3.01 -2.77
N LEU A 96 -3.79 -2.79 -2.06
CA LEU A 96 -3.05 -3.83 -1.31
C LEU A 96 -3.54 -3.82 0.13
N MET A 97 -4.15 -4.91 0.57
CA MET A 97 -4.70 -5.07 1.91
C MET A 97 -4.19 -6.38 2.51
N PHE A 98 -2.96 -6.34 2.99
CA PHE A 98 -2.28 -7.48 3.60
C PHE A 98 -2.46 -7.46 5.12
N ASP A 99 -2.03 -8.53 5.77
CA ASP A 99 -2.14 -8.67 7.23
C ASP A 99 -1.52 -7.46 7.95
N ASN A 100 -2.15 -7.07 9.05
CA ASN A 100 -1.70 -5.93 9.86
C ASN A 100 -0.57 -6.32 10.81
N ASP A 101 0.43 -7.04 10.29
CA ASP A 101 1.69 -7.34 10.96
C ASP A 101 2.87 -6.75 10.18
N GLU A 102 4.06 -6.83 10.75
CA GLU A 102 5.27 -6.26 10.15
C GLU A 102 5.56 -6.88 8.76
N GLN A 103 5.37 -8.19 8.63
CA GLN A 103 5.65 -8.93 7.41
C GLN A 103 4.65 -8.58 6.30
N GLY A 104 3.36 -8.52 6.61
CA GLY A 104 2.30 -8.13 5.68
C GLY A 104 2.47 -6.68 5.21
N GLN A 105 2.75 -5.75 6.12
CA GLN A 105 2.96 -4.34 5.77
C GLN A 105 4.20 -4.14 4.90
N LYS A 106 5.30 -4.85 5.18
CA LYS A 106 6.50 -4.83 4.34
C LYS A 106 6.20 -5.38 2.95
N ALA A 107 5.51 -6.52 2.86
CA ALA A 107 5.13 -7.11 1.58
C ALA A 107 4.19 -6.19 0.77
N ALA A 108 3.27 -5.47 1.43
CA ALA A 108 2.41 -4.48 0.77
C ALA A 108 3.24 -3.36 0.12
N ILE A 109 4.23 -2.82 0.84
CA ILE A 109 5.15 -1.79 0.31
C ILE A 109 5.97 -2.35 -0.86
N GLU A 110 6.51 -3.55 -0.73
CA GLU A 110 7.29 -4.19 -1.80
C GLU A 110 6.44 -4.46 -3.06
N CYS A 111 5.19 -4.87 -2.91
CA CYS A 111 4.25 -5.02 -4.02
C CYS A 111 3.89 -3.67 -4.64
N ALA A 112 3.61 -2.67 -3.81
CA ALA A 112 3.28 -1.33 -4.30
C ALA A 112 4.40 -0.71 -5.14
N SER A 113 5.67 -0.99 -4.77
CA SER A 113 6.84 -0.43 -5.46
C SER A 113 7.02 -0.91 -6.91
N ILE A 114 6.43 -2.05 -7.28
CA ILE A 114 6.52 -2.59 -8.65
C ILE A 114 5.27 -2.32 -9.50
N LEU A 115 4.19 -1.85 -8.88
CA LEU A 115 2.95 -1.50 -9.57
C LEU A 115 3.06 -0.14 -10.28
N PRO A 116 2.21 0.12 -11.28
CA PRO A 116 2.23 1.40 -11.99
C PRO A 116 2.04 2.59 -11.04
N PRO A 117 2.77 3.71 -11.27
CA PRO A 117 2.67 4.90 -10.45
C PRO A 117 1.24 5.39 -10.27
N ASN A 118 0.91 5.87 -9.07
CA ASN A 118 -0.40 6.40 -8.67
C ASN A 118 -1.57 5.39 -8.69
N LYS A 119 -1.38 4.15 -9.11
CA LYS A 119 -2.43 3.11 -9.08
C LYS A 119 -2.42 2.29 -7.81
N ALA A 120 -1.25 2.08 -7.21
CA ALA A 120 -1.10 1.31 -5.98
C ALA A 120 -1.58 2.11 -4.77
N LYS A 121 -2.45 1.50 -3.96
CA LYS A 121 -2.92 2.02 -2.69
C LYS A 121 -2.70 0.99 -1.61
N ILE A 122 -2.43 1.42 -0.39
CA ILE A 122 -2.27 0.53 0.77
C ILE A 122 -3.41 0.80 1.74
N ALA A 123 -4.20 -0.23 2.03
CA ALA A 123 -5.23 -0.22 3.05
C ALA A 123 -4.65 -0.75 4.37
N LYS A 124 -5.04 -0.13 5.47
CA LYS A 124 -4.71 -0.60 6.83
C LYS A 124 -5.97 -1.05 7.53
N LEU A 125 -5.90 -2.22 8.16
CA LEU A 125 -6.99 -2.78 8.94
C LEU A 125 -6.79 -2.50 10.43
N PRO A 126 -7.88 -2.32 11.19
CA PRO A 126 -7.82 -2.22 12.66
C PRO A 126 -7.60 -3.57 13.35
N LEU A 127 -7.94 -4.69 12.70
CA LEU A 127 -7.65 -6.05 13.15
C LEU A 127 -6.58 -6.68 12.24
N LYS A 128 -6.25 -7.94 12.47
CA LYS A 128 -5.16 -8.62 11.80
C LYS A 128 -5.40 -8.74 10.29
N ASP A 129 -6.54 -9.27 9.89
CA ASP A 129 -6.87 -9.60 8.51
C ASP A 129 -8.36 -9.40 8.19
N ALA A 130 -8.74 -9.56 6.93
CA ALA A 130 -10.12 -9.37 6.48
C ALA A 130 -11.08 -10.44 7.03
N SER A 131 -10.59 -11.66 7.22
CA SER A 131 -11.37 -12.76 7.78
C SER A 131 -11.74 -12.49 9.23
N GLU A 132 -10.79 -12.00 10.03
CA GLU A 132 -11.02 -11.60 11.41
C GLU A 132 -12.00 -10.42 11.52
N MET A 133 -11.90 -9.43 10.62
CA MET A 133 -12.83 -8.32 10.52
C MET A 133 -14.27 -8.80 10.26
N LEU A 134 -14.45 -9.73 9.33
CA LEU A 134 -15.76 -10.31 9.02
C LEU A 134 -16.32 -11.09 10.21
N GLN A 135 -15.51 -11.92 10.86
CA GLN A 135 -15.90 -12.70 12.04
C GLN A 135 -16.29 -11.80 13.22
N ALA A 136 -15.64 -10.66 13.37
CA ALA A 136 -15.98 -9.65 14.36
C ALA A 136 -17.22 -8.80 14.00
N GLY A 137 -17.86 -9.04 12.85
CA GLY A 137 -19.04 -8.28 12.39
C GLY A 137 -18.72 -6.85 11.95
N ARG A 138 -17.44 -6.51 11.71
CA ARG A 138 -16.96 -5.16 11.36
C ARG A 138 -16.92 -4.92 9.85
N THR A 139 -17.94 -5.38 9.14
CA THR A 139 -18.02 -5.33 7.67
C THR A 139 -17.90 -3.91 7.11
N GLU A 140 -18.60 -2.94 7.73
CA GLU A 140 -18.55 -1.54 7.28
C GLU A 140 -17.14 -0.95 7.40
N GLU A 141 -16.44 -1.23 8.48
CA GLU A 141 -15.08 -0.76 8.69
C GLU A 141 -14.10 -1.42 7.70
N LEU A 142 -14.30 -2.69 7.38
CA LEU A 142 -13.51 -3.39 6.38
C LEU A 142 -13.68 -2.75 4.98
N ILE A 143 -14.92 -2.48 4.58
CA ILE A 143 -15.22 -1.80 3.33
C ILE A 143 -14.62 -0.39 3.32
N ASN A 144 -14.81 0.36 4.40
CA ASN A 144 -14.27 1.72 4.52
C ASN A 144 -12.74 1.74 4.46
N ALA A 145 -12.04 0.74 5.02
CA ALA A 145 -10.59 0.63 4.93
C ALA A 145 -10.10 0.52 3.48
N VAL A 146 -10.82 -0.21 2.63
CA VAL A 146 -10.50 -0.29 1.20
C VAL A 146 -10.68 1.05 0.49
N TRP A 147 -11.80 1.75 0.77
CA TRP A 147 -12.06 3.05 0.15
C TRP A 147 -11.15 4.17 0.64
N ALA A 148 -10.75 4.11 1.91
CA ALA A 148 -9.83 5.06 2.54
C ALA A 148 -8.35 4.75 2.25
N ALA A 149 -8.04 3.71 1.46
CA ALA A 149 -6.69 3.30 1.15
C ALA A 149 -5.89 4.45 0.51
N LYS A 150 -4.72 4.72 1.07
CA LYS A 150 -3.85 5.82 0.63
C LYS A 150 -2.98 5.38 -0.55
N VAL A 151 -2.82 6.28 -1.52
CA VAL A 151 -1.90 6.06 -2.64
C VAL A 151 -0.50 5.85 -2.09
N TYR A 152 0.12 4.75 -2.51
CA TYR A 152 1.52 4.50 -2.19
C TYR A 152 2.42 5.48 -2.95
N ARG A 153 3.30 6.11 -2.22
CA ARG A 153 4.35 6.96 -2.78
C ARG A 153 5.68 6.53 -2.17
N PRO A 154 6.72 6.31 -2.97
CA PRO A 154 8.06 6.10 -2.44
C PRO A 154 8.50 7.26 -1.55
N ASP A 155 9.37 6.98 -0.60
CA ASP A 155 9.90 8.02 0.29
C ASP A 155 10.50 9.19 -0.51
N GLY A 156 10.21 10.40 -0.07
CA GLY A 156 10.66 11.65 -0.70
C GLY A 156 9.76 12.18 -1.83
N ILE A 157 8.73 11.44 -2.24
CA ILE A 157 7.74 11.94 -3.22
C ILE A 157 6.52 12.48 -2.49
N VAL A 158 6.35 13.81 -2.51
CA VAL A 158 5.21 14.52 -1.91
C VAL A 158 4.29 15.01 -3.02
N ALA A 159 2.97 14.82 -2.91
CA ALA A 159 2.04 15.40 -3.86
C ALA A 159 1.91 16.90 -3.68
N GLY A 160 1.61 17.63 -4.76
CA GLY A 160 1.41 19.07 -4.69
C GLY A 160 0.32 19.51 -3.71
N SER A 161 -0.76 18.69 -3.55
CA SER A 161 -1.79 18.91 -2.54
C SER A 161 -1.25 18.84 -1.11
N ASP A 162 -0.36 17.88 -0.86
CA ASP A 162 0.20 17.66 0.48
C ASP A 162 1.31 18.70 0.78
N MET A 163 1.98 19.19 -0.26
CA MET A 163 2.93 20.32 -0.14
C MET A 163 2.25 21.61 0.32
N TRP A 164 1.01 21.83 -0.11
CA TRP A 164 0.28 23.03 0.32
C TRP A 164 0.08 23.04 1.84
N GLU A 165 -0.29 21.92 2.42
CA GLU A 165 -0.43 21.78 3.87
C GLU A 165 0.90 22.03 4.61
N ILE A 166 2.00 21.47 4.08
CA ILE A 166 3.36 21.66 4.64
C ILE A 166 3.80 23.14 4.55
N ILE A 167 3.50 23.81 3.45
CA ILE A 167 3.90 25.21 3.24
C ILE A 167 3.03 26.19 4.05
N THR A 168 1.74 25.86 4.22
CA THR A 168 0.80 26.70 4.97
C THR A 168 0.80 26.44 6.48
N THR A 169 1.31 25.28 6.91
CA THR A 169 1.59 25.03 8.33
C THR A 169 2.80 25.89 8.70
N ASP A 170 2.51 27.01 9.34
CA ASP A 170 3.54 27.93 9.85
C ASP A 170 4.25 27.23 11.02
N ASP A 171 5.27 26.46 10.67
CA ASP A 171 6.18 25.88 11.64
C ASP A 171 7.00 27.06 12.15
N GLU A 172 6.52 27.72 13.22
CA GLU A 172 7.29 28.72 13.96
C GLU A 172 8.57 28.07 14.49
N LYS A 173 9.52 27.87 13.58
CA LYS A 173 10.87 27.45 13.96
C LYS A 173 11.39 28.57 14.86
N GLN A 174 11.50 28.26 16.15
CA GLN A 174 12.06 29.17 17.14
C GLN A 174 13.38 29.74 16.62
N ALA A 175 13.31 30.97 16.13
CA ALA A 175 14.48 31.70 15.67
C ALA A 175 15.11 32.38 16.87
N VAL A 176 16.42 32.31 16.98
CA VAL A 176 17.19 33.13 17.94
C VAL A 176 17.34 34.53 17.33
N PRO A 177 16.84 35.58 18.02
CA PRO A 177 16.91 36.93 17.45
C PRO A 177 18.34 37.44 17.36
N TYR A 178 18.62 38.17 16.29
CA TYR A 178 19.88 38.90 16.19
C TYR A 178 19.90 40.14 17.10
N PRO A 179 21.06 40.51 17.65
CA PRO A 179 21.17 41.69 18.51
C PRO A 179 21.02 43.00 17.72
N TYR A 180 21.02 42.96 16.40
CA TYR A 180 20.93 44.11 15.52
C TYR A 180 19.54 44.20 14.90
N SER A 181 18.77 45.27 15.21
CA SER A 181 17.39 45.43 14.78
C SER A 181 17.21 45.34 13.25
N GLY A 182 18.06 46.02 12.49
CA GLY A 182 17.99 45.99 11.03
C GLY A 182 18.30 44.64 10.40
N MET A 183 19.08 43.81 11.07
CA MET A 183 19.35 42.43 10.65
C MET A 183 18.17 41.53 11.03
N GLN A 184 17.65 41.70 12.23
CA GLN A 184 16.48 40.97 12.71
C GLN A 184 15.25 41.20 11.82
N GLU A 185 14.99 42.47 11.44
CA GLU A 185 13.85 42.83 10.61
C GLU A 185 13.92 42.23 9.22
N LYS A 186 15.12 42.11 8.64
CA LYS A 186 15.32 41.55 7.29
C LYS A 186 15.37 40.04 7.23
N THR A 187 15.79 39.36 8.30
CA THR A 187 16.06 37.91 8.28
C THR A 187 15.12 37.11 9.18
N GLY A 188 14.44 37.73 10.12
CA GLY A 188 13.58 37.08 11.10
C GLY A 188 14.33 36.28 12.19
N GLY A 189 15.67 36.38 12.24
CA GLY A 189 16.49 35.65 13.20
C GLY A 189 17.24 34.43 12.59
N CYS A 190 18.06 33.79 13.43
CA CYS A 190 18.83 32.60 13.06
C CYS A 190 18.08 31.34 13.49
N ARG A 191 17.90 30.42 12.59
CA ARG A 191 17.15 29.15 12.83
C ARG A 191 18.10 27.96 12.95
N LYS A 192 17.67 26.94 13.69
CA LYS A 192 18.41 25.66 13.74
C LYS A 192 18.55 25.06 12.33
N GLY A 193 19.78 24.68 11.97
CA GLY A 193 20.10 24.08 10.67
C GLY A 193 20.49 25.12 9.61
N GLU A 194 20.48 26.41 9.91
CA GLU A 194 20.99 27.46 9.03
C GLU A 194 22.46 27.77 9.33
N ILE A 195 23.23 28.05 8.29
CA ILE A 195 24.61 28.51 8.41
C ILE A 195 24.59 30.02 8.14
N VAL A 196 25.01 30.81 9.12
CA VAL A 196 25.17 32.27 8.97
C VAL A 196 26.64 32.59 8.82
N THR A 197 27.02 33.14 7.68
CA THR A 197 28.37 33.59 7.40
C THR A 197 28.45 35.10 7.48
N ILE A 198 29.28 35.62 8.38
CA ILE A 198 29.54 37.04 8.51
C ILE A 198 30.95 37.33 7.96
N THR A 199 31.05 38.24 7.02
CA THR A 199 32.31 38.66 6.45
C THR A 199 32.56 40.12 6.73
N ALA A 200 33.77 40.47 7.15
CA ALA A 200 34.20 41.83 7.36
C ALA A 200 35.62 42.04 6.84
N GLY A 201 35.96 43.23 6.50
CA GLY A 201 37.35 43.58 6.17
C GLY A 201 38.27 43.49 7.40
N SER A 202 39.57 43.26 7.18
CA SER A 202 40.52 43.18 8.29
C SER A 202 40.61 44.53 9.01
N GLY A 203 40.52 44.53 10.35
CA GLY A 203 40.59 45.74 11.16
C GLY A 203 39.24 46.44 11.44
N ILE A 204 38.13 45.88 10.99
CA ILE A 204 36.78 46.29 11.36
C ILE A 204 36.32 45.32 12.46
N GLY A 205 36.58 45.74 13.72
CA GLY A 205 36.23 44.95 14.89
C GLY A 205 34.76 44.95 15.25
#